data_ff7b78007abdb13e7c0a1d090f8d1cb9
#
_entry.id   ff7b78007abdb13e7c0a1d090f8d1cb9
#
_cell.length_a   1.000
_cell.length_b   1.000
_cell.length_c   1.000
_cell.angle_alpha   90.00
_cell.angle_beta   90.00
_cell.angle_gamma   90.00
#
_symmetry.space_group_name_H-M   'P 1'
#
loop_
_entity.id
_entity.type
_entity.pdbx_description
1 polymer ?
#
loop_
_entity_poly.entity_id
_entity_poly.type
_entity_poly.pdbx_seq_one_letter_code
_entity_poly.pdbx_strand_id
1 'polypeptide(L)'
;MDLRERITNLMGQAHAELAELVAIPSVADARQYPPEECARAAGWVRDAFAGAGFSDAWLADMADGSQAVIGSRRCADPGAATVLLYAHYDVQPPLDEAAWRTPPFELTEVNGRWYGRGAADCKGNILTHLTALRALGDQVPVHLKLVVEGSEETTGALEQFVPGHADLLRADAILVGDAGNAAVGHPAVTVSLRGVADVIVGVDALASELHSGMFGGAAPDALAALVAMLATLRDTRGNTTVRGLDNTQAWPGASYPPERFRADAGVLEGVSLLGDGTVPDMVWSRPAVTILGWGKAARSRCAACSPTPTRTPSSS
;
A
#
# COMPACT_ATOMS: atom_id res chain seq x y z
N MET A 1 -16.80 -0.08 31.67
CA MET A 1 -15.49 -0.21 31.01
C MET A 1 -15.49 0.74 29.84
N ASP A 2 -14.54 1.66 29.76
CA ASP A 2 -14.43 2.57 28.65
C ASP A 2 -13.85 1.84 27.39
N LEU A 3 -13.88 2.49 26.24
CA LEU A 3 -13.45 1.88 24.99
C LEU A 3 -11.94 1.54 25.00
N ARG A 4 -11.12 2.39 25.62
CA ARG A 4 -9.67 2.16 25.73
C ARG A 4 -9.38 0.91 26.54
N GLU A 5 -10.06 0.73 27.67
CA GLU A 5 -9.91 -0.43 28.54
C GLU A 5 -10.36 -1.73 27.83
N ARG A 6 -11.46 -1.66 27.04
CA ARG A 6 -11.90 -2.80 26.21
C ARG A 6 -10.83 -3.19 25.19
N ILE A 7 -10.27 -2.21 24.47
CA ILE A 7 -9.21 -2.44 23.49
C ILE A 7 -7.97 -3.05 24.18
N THR A 8 -7.55 -2.50 25.32
CA THR A 8 -6.40 -3.02 26.07
C THR A 8 -6.56 -4.50 26.43
N ASN A 9 -7.78 -4.89 26.85
CA ASN A 9 -8.07 -6.28 27.19
C ASN A 9 -8.10 -7.23 25.97
N LEU A 10 -8.29 -6.69 24.77
CA LEU A 10 -8.27 -7.44 23.52
C LEU A 10 -6.87 -7.58 22.89
N MET A 11 -5.87 -6.85 23.38
CA MET A 11 -4.55 -6.84 22.75
C MET A 11 -3.85 -8.21 22.75
N GLY A 12 -4.04 -9.02 23.79
CA GLY A 12 -3.51 -10.38 23.84
C GLY A 12 -4.11 -11.28 22.75
N GLN A 13 -5.43 -11.17 22.53
CA GLN A 13 -6.11 -11.88 21.44
C GLN A 13 -5.67 -11.35 20.08
N ALA A 14 -5.58 -10.03 19.91
CA ALA A 14 -5.12 -9.41 18.66
C ALA A 14 -3.68 -9.85 18.29
N HIS A 15 -2.79 -9.97 19.29
CA HIS A 15 -1.44 -10.49 19.07
C HIS A 15 -1.46 -11.95 18.59
N ALA A 16 -2.21 -12.81 19.26
CA ALA A 16 -2.27 -14.23 18.91
C ALA A 16 -2.84 -14.42 17.48
N GLU A 17 -3.92 -13.75 17.15
CA GLU A 17 -4.55 -13.80 15.84
C GLU A 17 -3.68 -13.19 14.73
N LEU A 18 -2.95 -12.10 15.03
CA LEU A 18 -1.97 -11.55 14.09
C LEU A 18 -0.82 -12.54 13.85
N ALA A 19 -0.36 -13.23 14.89
CA ALA A 19 0.67 -14.26 14.75
C ALA A 19 0.21 -15.41 13.85
N GLU A 20 -1.05 -15.87 14.00
CA GLU A 20 -1.63 -16.89 13.12
C GLU A 20 -1.68 -16.40 11.66
N LEU A 21 -2.14 -15.16 11.44
CA LEU A 21 -2.30 -14.62 10.09
C LEU A 21 -0.95 -14.31 9.43
N VAL A 22 0.05 -13.82 10.18
CA VAL A 22 1.42 -13.58 9.71
C VAL A 22 2.11 -14.89 9.31
N ALA A 23 1.84 -15.99 10.04
CA ALA A 23 2.39 -17.30 9.73
C ALA A 23 1.86 -17.90 8.41
N ILE A 24 0.87 -17.31 7.78
CA ILE A 24 0.39 -17.67 6.45
C ILE A 24 1.15 -16.84 5.41
N PRO A 25 2.05 -17.39 4.61
CA PRO A 25 2.80 -16.65 3.59
C PRO A 25 1.93 -16.39 2.35
N SER A 26 0.89 -15.59 2.50
CA SER A 26 -0.10 -15.26 1.47
C SER A 26 0.45 -14.31 0.39
N VAL A 27 1.52 -14.72 -0.28
CA VAL A 27 2.13 -14.00 -1.40
C VAL A 27 1.34 -14.34 -2.67
N ALA A 28 0.71 -13.33 -3.30
CA ALA A 28 -0.16 -13.51 -4.46
C ALA A 28 0.63 -13.68 -5.78
N ASP A 29 1.72 -14.44 -5.75
CA ASP A 29 2.51 -14.83 -6.93
C ASP A 29 2.76 -16.34 -6.91
N ALA A 30 1.97 -17.08 -7.69
CA ALA A 30 2.04 -18.53 -7.80
C ALA A 30 3.39 -19.08 -8.29
N ARG A 31 4.28 -18.24 -8.82
CA ARG A 31 5.65 -18.63 -9.20
C ARG A 31 6.58 -18.73 -7.99
N GLN A 32 6.22 -18.10 -6.88
CA GLN A 32 7.03 -18.02 -5.67
C GLN A 32 6.41 -18.79 -4.50
N TYR A 33 5.09 -18.71 -4.35
CA TYR A 33 4.36 -19.33 -3.23
C TYR A 33 3.13 -20.10 -3.71
N PRO A 34 2.74 -21.19 -3.03
CA PRO A 34 1.54 -21.95 -3.36
C PRO A 34 0.27 -21.09 -3.22
N PRO A 35 -0.63 -21.09 -4.22
CA PRO A 35 -1.90 -20.33 -4.15
C PRO A 35 -2.77 -20.71 -2.95
N GLU A 36 -2.61 -21.89 -2.42
CA GLU A 36 -3.31 -22.41 -1.25
C GLU A 36 -3.07 -21.56 0.01
N GLU A 37 -1.93 -20.87 0.07
CA GLU A 37 -1.63 -19.96 1.18
C GLU A 37 -2.53 -18.72 1.15
N CYS A 38 -2.78 -18.17 -0.03
CA CYS A 38 -3.73 -17.09 -0.19
C CYS A 38 -5.16 -17.56 0.14
N ALA A 39 -5.56 -18.75 -0.32
CA ALA A 39 -6.87 -19.32 0.00
C ALA A 39 -7.03 -19.58 1.51
N ARG A 40 -5.95 -20.04 2.20
CA ARG A 40 -5.93 -20.22 3.66
C ARG A 40 -6.11 -18.89 4.39
N ALA A 41 -5.43 -17.84 3.95
CA ALA A 41 -5.56 -16.50 4.52
C ALA A 41 -6.98 -15.95 4.28
N ALA A 42 -7.54 -16.08 3.08
CA ALA A 42 -8.91 -15.69 2.75
C ALA A 42 -9.93 -16.39 3.67
N GLY A 43 -9.78 -17.71 3.86
CA GLY A 43 -10.62 -18.49 4.76
C GLY A 43 -10.54 -18.00 6.20
N TRP A 44 -9.32 -17.78 6.71
CA TRP A 44 -9.09 -17.24 8.05
C TRP A 44 -9.78 -15.87 8.24
N VAL A 45 -9.59 -14.95 7.29
CA VAL A 45 -10.20 -13.61 7.33
C VAL A 45 -11.71 -13.68 7.31
N ARG A 46 -12.31 -14.48 6.41
CA ARG A 46 -13.76 -14.70 6.36
C ARG A 46 -14.31 -15.16 7.71
N ASP A 47 -13.68 -16.16 8.31
CA ASP A 47 -14.17 -16.78 9.56
C ASP A 47 -14.02 -15.80 10.74
N ALA A 48 -12.91 -15.02 10.78
CA ALA A 48 -12.70 -14.00 11.80
C ALA A 48 -13.75 -12.87 11.74
N PHE A 49 -14.09 -12.39 10.53
CA PHE A 49 -15.15 -11.39 10.37
C PHE A 49 -16.55 -11.96 10.57
N ALA A 50 -16.80 -13.23 10.20
CA ALA A 50 -18.05 -13.90 10.55
C ALA A 50 -18.25 -13.93 12.07
N GLY A 51 -17.20 -14.25 12.84
CA GLY A 51 -17.18 -14.16 14.30
C GLY A 51 -17.33 -12.73 14.87
N ALA A 52 -17.03 -11.70 14.08
CA ALA A 52 -17.24 -10.30 14.43
C ALA A 52 -18.60 -9.73 13.96
N GLY A 53 -19.53 -10.61 13.55
CA GLY A 53 -20.91 -10.26 13.20
C GLY A 53 -21.21 -10.08 11.72
N PHE A 54 -20.29 -10.41 10.82
CA PHE A 54 -20.52 -10.47 9.37
C PHE A 54 -20.93 -11.90 8.99
N SER A 55 -22.11 -12.33 9.45
CA SER A 55 -22.60 -13.70 9.28
C SER A 55 -22.83 -14.12 7.83
N ASP A 56 -22.87 -13.16 6.90
CA ASP A 56 -22.97 -13.33 5.46
C ASP A 56 -21.62 -13.25 4.73
N ALA A 57 -20.49 -13.24 5.46
CA ALA A 57 -19.18 -13.15 4.84
C ALA A 57 -18.88 -14.34 3.92
N TRP A 58 -18.43 -14.07 2.70
CA TRP A 58 -18.15 -15.05 1.65
C TRP A 58 -16.90 -14.72 0.86
N LEU A 59 -16.38 -15.69 0.11
CA LEU A 59 -15.22 -15.54 -0.76
C LEU A 59 -15.71 -15.26 -2.19
N ALA A 60 -15.35 -14.10 -2.73
CA ALA A 60 -15.63 -13.71 -4.11
C ALA A 60 -14.42 -13.98 -4.98
N ASP A 61 -14.59 -14.78 -6.04
CA ASP A 61 -13.53 -15.05 -7.00
C ASP A 61 -13.27 -13.83 -7.87
N MET A 62 -12.00 -13.47 -8.03
CA MET A 62 -11.52 -12.36 -8.85
C MET A 62 -11.02 -12.83 -10.21
N ALA A 63 -10.89 -11.91 -11.17
CA ALA A 63 -10.50 -12.22 -12.55
C ALA A 63 -9.09 -12.81 -12.68
N ASP A 64 -8.21 -12.56 -11.72
CA ASP A 64 -6.84 -13.08 -11.66
C ASP A 64 -6.71 -14.41 -10.93
N GLY A 65 -7.83 -14.97 -10.45
CA GLY A 65 -7.88 -16.21 -9.67
C GLY A 65 -7.67 -16.00 -8.17
N SER A 66 -7.44 -14.77 -7.70
CA SER A 66 -7.46 -14.44 -6.27
C SER A 66 -8.89 -14.42 -5.73
N GLN A 67 -9.03 -14.29 -4.42
CA GLN A 67 -10.33 -14.18 -3.75
C GLN A 67 -10.39 -12.93 -2.89
N ALA A 68 -11.52 -12.21 -2.89
CA ALA A 68 -11.78 -11.19 -1.91
C ALA A 68 -12.80 -11.69 -0.88
N VAL A 69 -12.63 -11.30 0.39
CA VAL A 69 -13.62 -11.53 1.43
C VAL A 69 -14.61 -10.37 1.40
N ILE A 70 -15.89 -10.68 1.17
CA ILE A 70 -16.95 -9.68 1.12
C ILE A 70 -18.01 -10.04 2.17
N GLY A 71 -18.58 -9.05 2.84
CA GLY A 71 -19.61 -9.26 3.83
C GLY A 71 -20.35 -7.99 4.22
N SER A 72 -21.40 -8.15 5.01
CA SER A 72 -22.16 -7.03 5.57
C SER A 72 -22.59 -7.30 7.03
N ARG A 73 -22.74 -6.21 7.79
CA ARG A 73 -23.31 -6.24 9.13
C ARG A 73 -24.26 -5.06 9.29
N ARG A 74 -25.52 -5.34 9.55
CA ARG A 74 -26.50 -4.28 9.77
C ARG A 74 -26.55 -3.85 11.23
N CYS A 75 -26.73 -2.55 11.47
CA CYS A 75 -27.08 -2.03 12.79
C CYS A 75 -28.61 -2.01 12.98
N ALA A 76 -29.03 -1.66 14.20
CA ALA A 76 -30.46 -1.67 14.56
C ALA A 76 -31.27 -0.56 13.88
N ASP A 77 -30.64 0.58 13.56
CA ASP A 77 -31.28 1.69 12.86
C ASP A 77 -31.23 1.48 11.33
N PRO A 78 -32.38 1.24 10.66
CA PRO A 78 -32.41 1.02 9.23
C PRO A 78 -32.03 2.29 8.40
N GLY A 79 -32.09 3.48 9.00
CA GLY A 79 -31.71 4.74 8.38
C GLY A 79 -30.26 5.15 8.60
N ALA A 80 -29.49 4.35 9.31
CA ALA A 80 -28.08 4.65 9.59
C ALA A 80 -27.22 4.66 8.32
N ALA A 81 -26.16 5.48 8.34
CA ALA A 81 -25.15 5.49 7.30
C ALA A 81 -24.45 4.13 7.16
N THR A 82 -23.92 3.86 5.99
CA THR A 82 -23.14 2.66 5.68
C THR A 82 -21.67 3.01 5.56
N VAL A 83 -20.82 2.28 6.28
CA VAL A 83 -19.35 2.40 6.18
C VAL A 83 -18.79 1.11 5.58
N LEU A 84 -17.99 1.24 4.52
CA LEU A 84 -17.23 0.14 3.93
C LEU A 84 -15.86 0.07 4.59
N LEU A 85 -15.52 -1.07 5.17
CA LEU A 85 -14.19 -1.39 5.69
C LEU A 85 -13.38 -2.07 4.58
N TYR A 86 -12.19 -1.55 4.30
CA TYR A 86 -11.26 -2.12 3.33
C TYR A 86 -9.94 -2.46 4.01
N ALA A 87 -9.35 -3.58 3.61
CA ALA A 87 -7.98 -4.03 3.87
C ALA A 87 -7.58 -5.05 2.81
N HIS A 88 -6.33 -5.55 2.83
CA HIS A 88 -5.91 -6.71 2.04
C HIS A 88 -5.17 -7.74 2.91
N TYR A 89 -5.20 -9.01 2.48
CA TYR A 89 -4.54 -10.10 3.23
C TYR A 89 -3.33 -10.69 2.51
N ASP A 90 -3.15 -10.38 1.24
CA ASP A 90 -1.92 -10.73 0.53
C ASP A 90 -0.75 -9.87 0.99
N VAL A 91 0.45 -10.33 0.70
CA VAL A 91 1.68 -9.68 1.14
C VAL A 91 2.76 -9.79 0.07
N GLN A 92 3.67 -8.82 0.06
CA GLN A 92 4.89 -8.90 -0.74
C GLN A 92 5.79 -10.05 -0.28
N PRO A 93 6.53 -10.70 -1.18
CA PRO A 93 7.54 -11.69 -0.78
C PRO A 93 8.62 -11.05 0.11
N PRO A 94 9.27 -11.81 1.00
CA PRO A 94 10.30 -11.28 1.90
C PRO A 94 11.57 -10.80 1.17
N LEU A 95 11.75 -11.15 -0.11
CA LEU A 95 12.94 -10.89 -0.92
C LEU A 95 14.20 -11.54 -0.31
N ASP A 96 15.21 -10.76 0.08
CA ASP A 96 16.40 -11.27 0.76
C ASP A 96 16.11 -11.53 2.24
N GLU A 97 15.84 -12.77 2.58
CA GLU A 97 15.54 -13.17 3.97
C GLU A 97 16.71 -12.91 4.92
N ALA A 98 17.95 -12.89 4.43
CA ALA A 98 19.12 -12.58 5.27
C ALA A 98 19.16 -11.10 5.73
N ALA A 99 18.42 -10.22 5.06
CA ALA A 99 18.28 -8.84 5.47
C ALA A 99 17.26 -8.62 6.60
N TRP A 100 16.43 -9.62 6.90
CA TRP A 100 15.47 -9.55 7.99
C TRP A 100 16.15 -9.76 9.36
N ARG A 101 15.74 -8.96 10.34
CA ARG A 101 16.22 -9.10 11.73
C ARG A 101 15.45 -10.15 12.53
N THR A 102 14.25 -10.50 12.06
CA THR A 102 13.36 -11.52 12.62
C THR A 102 12.81 -12.36 11.47
N PRO A 103 12.39 -13.61 11.66
CA PRO A 103 11.80 -14.40 10.59
C PRO A 103 10.59 -13.68 9.97
N PRO A 104 10.50 -13.59 8.63
CA PRO A 104 9.43 -12.80 7.99
C PRO A 104 8.01 -13.31 8.27
N PHE A 105 7.82 -14.61 8.38
CA PHE A 105 6.50 -15.23 8.62
C PHE A 105 6.33 -15.75 10.05
N GLU A 106 7.03 -15.14 11.00
CA GLU A 106 6.88 -15.37 12.44
C GLU A 106 6.73 -14.02 13.14
N LEU A 107 5.56 -13.78 13.75
CA LEU A 107 5.34 -12.53 14.47
C LEU A 107 6.25 -12.46 15.69
N THR A 108 7.19 -11.53 15.69
CA THR A 108 8.19 -11.36 16.74
C THR A 108 8.00 -10.04 17.46
N GLU A 109 7.94 -10.07 18.80
CA GLU A 109 7.90 -8.85 19.60
C GLU A 109 9.31 -8.39 19.99
N VAL A 110 9.66 -7.15 19.64
CA VAL A 110 10.91 -6.50 20.02
C VAL A 110 10.61 -5.11 20.57
N ASN A 111 10.96 -4.85 21.82
CA ASN A 111 10.77 -3.56 22.50
C ASN A 111 9.32 -3.06 22.42
N GLY A 112 8.34 -3.92 22.61
CA GLY A 112 6.92 -3.60 22.59
C GLY A 112 6.37 -3.29 21.19
N ARG A 113 7.07 -3.69 20.14
CA ARG A 113 6.65 -3.61 18.74
C ARG A 113 6.61 -5.00 18.11
N TRP A 114 5.66 -5.22 17.24
CA TRP A 114 5.45 -6.48 16.55
C TRP A 114 6.00 -6.41 15.14
N TYR A 115 6.85 -7.37 14.77
CA TYR A 115 7.53 -7.45 13.49
C TYR A 115 7.17 -8.75 12.79
N GLY A 116 6.94 -8.68 11.48
CA GLY A 116 6.66 -9.78 10.59
C GLY A 116 6.14 -9.26 9.25
N ARG A 117 6.21 -10.05 8.19
CA ARG A 117 5.66 -9.68 6.89
C ARG A 117 4.13 -9.58 7.00
N GLY A 118 3.57 -8.42 6.62
CA GLY A 118 2.15 -8.14 6.78
C GLY A 118 1.74 -7.62 8.17
N ALA A 119 2.63 -7.58 9.16
CA ALA A 119 2.29 -7.09 10.50
C ALA A 119 1.83 -5.63 10.51
N ALA A 120 2.26 -4.82 9.55
CA ALA A 120 1.77 -3.47 9.32
C ALA A 120 0.93 -3.37 8.04
N ASP A 121 1.40 -3.96 6.95
CA ASP A 121 0.85 -3.89 5.61
C ASP A 121 0.54 -5.31 5.11
N CYS A 122 -0.73 -5.79 5.12
CA CYS A 122 -1.90 -5.05 5.68
C CYS A 122 -2.63 -5.89 6.77
N LYS A 123 -2.10 -7.08 7.14
CA LYS A 123 -2.73 -8.01 8.11
C LYS A 123 -2.95 -7.36 9.49
N GLY A 124 -2.03 -6.47 9.93
CA GLY A 124 -2.20 -5.69 11.15
C GLY A 124 -3.42 -4.77 11.11
N ASN A 125 -3.75 -4.22 9.94
CA ASN A 125 -4.93 -3.38 9.76
C ASN A 125 -6.23 -4.21 9.78
N ILE A 126 -6.20 -5.46 9.27
CA ILE A 126 -7.31 -6.41 9.44
C ILE A 126 -7.60 -6.60 10.94
N LEU A 127 -6.55 -6.83 11.75
CA LEU A 127 -6.71 -6.99 13.20
C LEU A 127 -7.15 -5.70 13.89
N THR A 128 -6.79 -4.54 13.35
CA THR A 128 -7.29 -3.24 13.84
C THR A 128 -8.80 -3.13 13.65
N HIS A 129 -9.32 -3.49 12.47
CA HIS A 129 -10.77 -3.56 12.22
C HIS A 129 -11.46 -4.55 13.16
N LEU A 130 -10.96 -5.78 13.27
CA LEU A 130 -11.54 -6.83 14.12
C LEU A 130 -11.54 -6.41 15.60
N THR A 131 -10.44 -5.82 16.09
CA THR A 131 -10.32 -5.39 17.49
C THR A 131 -11.29 -4.23 17.78
N ALA A 132 -11.41 -3.26 16.87
CA ALA A 132 -12.37 -2.18 16.99
C ALA A 132 -13.83 -2.69 17.03
N LEU A 133 -14.19 -3.61 16.15
CA LEU A 133 -15.52 -4.22 16.09
C LEU A 133 -15.85 -4.97 17.39
N ARG A 134 -14.91 -5.76 17.91
CA ARG A 134 -15.07 -6.48 19.19
C ARG A 134 -15.18 -5.54 20.37
N ALA A 135 -14.38 -4.48 20.39
CA ALA A 135 -14.44 -3.49 21.46
C ALA A 135 -15.77 -2.72 21.46
N LEU A 136 -16.33 -2.44 20.28
CA LEU A 136 -17.64 -1.79 20.14
C LEU A 136 -18.80 -2.76 20.40
N GLY A 137 -18.66 -4.05 20.06
CA GLY A 137 -19.71 -5.06 20.20
C GLY A 137 -20.97 -4.68 19.41
N ASP A 138 -22.11 -4.70 20.08
CA ASP A 138 -23.41 -4.31 19.48
C ASP A 138 -23.65 -2.79 19.42
N GLN A 139 -22.69 -2.00 19.90
CA GLN A 139 -22.81 -0.53 19.93
C GLN A 139 -22.35 0.15 18.64
N VAL A 140 -22.16 -0.59 17.54
CA VAL A 140 -21.82 -0.01 16.22
C VAL A 140 -23.06 0.69 15.66
N PRO A 141 -23.03 2.05 15.52
CA PRO A 141 -24.22 2.82 15.17
C PRO A 141 -24.45 2.97 13.66
N VAL A 142 -23.70 2.25 12.83
CA VAL A 142 -23.73 2.33 11.37
C VAL A 142 -23.85 0.93 10.77
N HIS A 143 -24.39 0.86 9.56
CA HIS A 143 -24.26 -0.35 8.75
C HIS A 143 -22.82 -0.50 8.31
N LEU A 144 -22.33 -1.72 8.28
CA LEU A 144 -20.99 -2.03 7.81
C LEU A 144 -21.06 -2.89 6.55
N LYS A 145 -20.17 -2.62 5.64
CA LYS A 145 -19.75 -3.50 4.55
C LYS A 145 -18.27 -3.82 4.72
N LEU A 146 -17.84 -4.93 4.18
CA LEU A 146 -16.48 -5.42 4.24
C LEU A 146 -15.98 -5.81 2.86
N VAL A 147 -14.78 -5.40 2.52
CA VAL A 147 -13.97 -5.96 1.44
C VAL A 147 -12.55 -6.13 1.95
N VAL A 148 -12.05 -7.37 1.92
CA VAL A 148 -10.63 -7.64 2.16
C VAL A 148 -10.07 -8.32 0.92
N GLU A 149 -9.17 -7.63 0.23
CA GLU A 149 -8.61 -8.04 -1.06
C GLU A 149 -7.49 -9.06 -0.89
N GLY A 150 -7.24 -9.88 -1.92
CA GLY A 150 -6.24 -10.93 -1.91
C GLY A 150 -5.16 -10.81 -2.98
N SER A 151 -5.09 -9.71 -3.71
CA SER A 151 -4.08 -9.44 -4.75
C SER A 151 -3.73 -7.97 -4.89
N GLU A 152 -3.86 -7.18 -3.83
CA GLU A 152 -3.52 -5.76 -3.82
C GLU A 152 -2.05 -5.54 -4.20
N GLU A 153 -1.17 -6.31 -3.62
CA GLU A 153 0.28 -6.24 -3.79
C GLU A 153 0.79 -6.74 -5.18
N THR A 154 -0.12 -7.16 -6.05
CA THR A 154 0.24 -7.72 -7.36
C THR A 154 -0.60 -7.14 -8.51
N THR A 155 -1.79 -7.66 -8.72
CA THR A 155 -2.66 -7.32 -9.87
C THR A 155 -3.75 -6.32 -9.55
N GLY A 156 -4.17 -6.19 -8.30
CA GLY A 156 -5.26 -5.31 -7.88
C GLY A 156 -6.59 -5.68 -8.54
N ALA A 157 -6.92 -6.98 -8.58
CA ALA A 157 -8.08 -7.48 -9.34
C ALA A 157 -9.43 -6.94 -8.85
N LEU A 158 -9.48 -6.43 -7.62
CA LEU A 158 -10.67 -5.76 -7.09
C LEU A 158 -11.09 -4.55 -7.94
N GLU A 159 -10.13 -3.81 -8.53
CA GLU A 159 -10.42 -2.68 -9.41
C GLU A 159 -11.31 -3.08 -10.60
N GLN A 160 -11.10 -4.29 -11.14
CA GLN A 160 -11.89 -4.81 -12.24
C GLN A 160 -13.27 -5.33 -11.78
N PHE A 161 -13.37 -5.76 -10.53
CA PHE A 161 -14.62 -6.28 -9.95
C PHE A 161 -15.61 -5.15 -9.61
N VAL A 162 -15.13 -4.02 -9.11
CA VAL A 162 -15.95 -2.89 -8.62
C VAL A 162 -16.98 -2.38 -9.62
N PRO A 163 -16.66 -2.13 -10.92
CA PRO A 163 -17.63 -1.58 -11.87
C PRO A 163 -18.88 -2.46 -12.05
N GLY A 164 -18.71 -3.79 -12.02
CA GLY A 164 -19.81 -4.74 -12.15
C GLY A 164 -20.62 -4.96 -10.87
N HIS A 165 -20.09 -4.51 -9.72
CA HIS A 165 -20.64 -4.80 -8.39
C HIS A 165 -20.79 -3.54 -7.52
N ALA A 166 -20.97 -2.38 -8.16
CA ALA A 166 -21.03 -1.09 -7.47
C ALA A 166 -22.11 -1.03 -6.37
N ASP A 167 -23.28 -1.66 -6.57
CA ASP A 167 -24.34 -1.67 -5.57
C ASP A 167 -23.98 -2.54 -4.34
N LEU A 168 -23.22 -3.61 -4.55
CA LEU A 168 -22.70 -4.43 -3.45
C LEU A 168 -21.77 -3.62 -2.54
N LEU A 169 -20.93 -2.77 -3.13
CA LEU A 169 -19.88 -2.03 -2.42
C LEU A 169 -20.28 -0.58 -2.06
N ARG A 170 -21.40 -0.07 -2.56
CA ARG A 170 -21.87 1.30 -2.29
C ARG A 170 -21.96 1.56 -0.79
N ALA A 171 -21.35 2.65 -0.34
CA ALA A 171 -21.32 3.11 1.04
C ALA A 171 -21.30 4.65 1.10
N ASP A 172 -21.66 5.21 2.24
CA ASP A 172 -21.59 6.66 2.50
C ASP A 172 -20.17 7.10 2.83
N ALA A 173 -19.37 6.20 3.40
CA ALA A 173 -17.95 6.40 3.68
C ALA A 173 -17.17 5.10 3.52
N ILE A 174 -15.89 5.23 3.16
CA ILE A 174 -14.94 4.10 3.08
C ILE A 174 -13.83 4.35 4.10
N LEU A 175 -13.58 3.37 4.96
CA LEU A 175 -12.44 3.34 5.86
C LEU A 175 -11.39 2.38 5.29
N VAL A 176 -10.36 2.92 4.68
CA VAL A 176 -9.25 2.15 4.11
C VAL A 176 -8.25 1.86 5.22
N GLY A 177 -8.18 0.59 5.62
CA GLY A 177 -7.21 0.08 6.58
C GLY A 177 -5.95 -0.37 5.84
N ASP A 178 -5.27 0.57 5.19
CA ASP A 178 -4.05 0.34 4.41
C ASP A 178 -3.16 1.58 4.44
N ALA A 179 -3.09 2.21 5.59
CA ALA A 179 -2.26 3.37 5.82
C ALA A 179 -1.67 3.33 7.22
N GLY A 180 -0.40 3.74 7.32
CA GLY A 180 0.29 3.85 8.60
C GLY A 180 0.02 5.18 9.30
N ASN A 181 0.27 5.20 10.61
CA ASN A 181 0.33 6.44 11.37
C ASN A 181 1.68 7.15 11.17
N ALA A 182 1.69 8.46 11.33
CA ALA A 182 2.93 9.26 11.26
C ALA A 182 3.97 8.86 12.32
N ALA A 183 3.52 8.33 13.46
CA ALA A 183 4.37 7.79 14.51
C ALA A 183 3.54 6.88 15.45
N VAL A 184 4.23 5.98 16.16
CA VAL A 184 3.61 5.18 17.23
C VAL A 184 3.06 6.10 18.31
N GLY A 185 1.82 5.85 18.73
CA GLY A 185 1.12 6.67 19.73
C GLY A 185 0.50 7.98 19.20
N HIS A 186 0.64 8.26 17.89
CA HIS A 186 0.05 9.42 17.22
C HIS A 186 -0.90 8.94 16.13
N PRO A 187 -2.14 8.59 16.45
CA PRO A 187 -3.11 8.16 15.46
C PRO A 187 -3.34 9.28 14.44
N ALA A 188 -3.36 8.89 13.18
CA ALA A 188 -3.57 9.80 12.05
C ALA A 188 -4.60 9.22 11.09
N VAL A 189 -5.37 10.09 10.45
CA VAL A 189 -6.25 9.74 9.34
C VAL A 189 -5.68 10.38 8.08
N THR A 190 -5.32 9.55 7.10
CA THR A 190 -4.92 10.02 5.78
C THR A 190 -6.17 10.47 5.03
N VAL A 191 -6.26 11.76 4.69
CA VAL A 191 -7.43 12.35 4.03
C VAL A 191 -7.21 12.69 2.57
N SER A 192 -5.98 12.52 2.08
CA SER A 192 -5.61 12.72 0.67
C SER A 192 -4.40 11.85 0.31
N LEU A 193 -4.32 11.44 -0.94
CA LEU A 193 -3.20 10.69 -1.50
C LEU A 193 -2.65 11.43 -2.72
N ARG A 194 -1.37 11.18 -3.01
CA ARG A 194 -0.81 11.56 -4.31
C ARG A 194 -1.30 10.57 -5.36
N GLY A 195 -1.64 11.06 -6.55
CA GLY A 195 -1.89 10.20 -7.70
C GLY A 195 -0.61 9.46 -8.11
N VAL A 196 -0.76 8.32 -8.77
CA VAL A 196 0.33 7.51 -9.31
C VAL A 196 0.09 7.23 -10.78
N ALA A 197 1.18 7.20 -11.57
CA ALA A 197 1.16 6.73 -12.94
C ALA A 197 2.45 5.95 -13.23
N ASP A 198 2.30 4.76 -13.78
CA ASP A 198 3.42 3.94 -14.24
C ASP A 198 3.64 4.15 -15.73
N VAL A 199 4.91 4.38 -16.10
CA VAL A 199 5.32 4.61 -17.48
C VAL A 199 6.49 3.68 -17.83
N ILE A 200 6.35 2.97 -18.95
CA ILE A 200 7.45 2.18 -19.54
C ILE A 200 8.08 3.01 -20.64
N VAL A 201 9.37 3.32 -20.50
CA VAL A 201 10.15 4.02 -21.51
C VAL A 201 11.03 3.02 -22.25
N GLY A 202 10.86 2.90 -23.58
CA GLY A 202 11.68 2.08 -24.46
C GLY A 202 12.50 2.95 -25.40
N VAL A 203 13.75 2.53 -25.68
CA VAL A 203 14.62 3.13 -26.70
C VAL A 203 15.18 2.03 -27.57
N ASP A 204 14.89 2.12 -28.86
CA ASP A 204 15.45 1.24 -29.89
C ASP A 204 16.29 2.11 -30.84
N ALA A 205 17.59 1.80 -30.98
CA ALA A 205 18.54 2.59 -31.74
C ALA A 205 19.11 1.82 -32.94
N LEU A 206 19.07 0.50 -32.92
CA LEU A 206 19.70 -0.39 -33.91
C LEU A 206 18.76 -1.54 -34.26
N ALA A 207 18.86 -2.04 -35.48
CA ALA A 207 18.08 -3.18 -35.94
C ALA A 207 18.55 -4.53 -35.33
N SER A 208 19.80 -4.59 -34.87
CA SER A 208 20.42 -5.75 -34.23
C SER A 208 21.60 -5.34 -33.35
N GLU A 209 22.05 -6.25 -32.51
CA GLU A 209 23.26 -6.05 -31.70
C GLU A 209 24.49 -5.89 -32.59
N LEU A 210 25.41 -5.01 -32.19
CA LEU A 210 26.67 -4.73 -32.88
C LEU A 210 27.88 -5.02 -32.00
N HIS A 211 28.99 -5.35 -32.62
CA HIS A 211 30.28 -5.49 -31.96
C HIS A 211 30.83 -4.09 -31.60
N SER A 212 30.91 -3.75 -30.34
CA SER A 212 31.31 -2.43 -29.84
C SER A 212 32.74 -2.03 -30.27
N GLY A 213 33.66 -2.98 -30.42
CA GLY A 213 35.01 -2.71 -30.86
C GLY A 213 35.10 -2.30 -32.33
N MET A 214 34.09 -2.66 -33.16
CA MET A 214 34.06 -2.31 -34.59
C MET A 214 33.23 -1.05 -34.87
N PHE A 215 32.16 -0.83 -34.11
CA PHE A 215 31.16 0.19 -34.44
C PHE A 215 30.98 1.20 -33.32
N GLY A 216 31.55 0.96 -32.12
CA GLY A 216 31.45 1.83 -30.99
C GLY A 216 32.03 3.22 -31.27
N GLY A 217 31.45 4.24 -30.63
CA GLY A 217 31.83 5.64 -30.86
C GLY A 217 31.10 6.34 -32.03
N ALA A 218 30.60 5.56 -33.03
CA ALA A 218 29.78 6.08 -34.13
C ALA A 218 28.36 5.54 -34.11
N ALA A 219 28.17 4.25 -33.82
CA ALA A 219 26.85 3.68 -33.68
C ALA A 219 26.15 4.18 -32.42
N PRO A 220 24.84 4.54 -32.49
CA PRO A 220 24.10 5.00 -31.32
C PRO A 220 23.96 3.88 -30.27
N ASP A 221 24.06 4.25 -29.01
CA ASP A 221 23.88 3.39 -27.85
C ASP A 221 22.50 3.65 -27.23
N ALA A 222 21.60 2.67 -27.32
CA ALA A 222 20.22 2.77 -26.83
C ALA A 222 20.17 2.96 -25.31
N LEU A 223 21.05 2.28 -24.56
CA LEU A 223 21.10 2.41 -23.10
C LEU A 223 21.62 3.80 -22.68
N ALA A 224 22.66 4.29 -23.33
CA ALA A 224 23.17 5.64 -23.07
C ALA A 224 22.11 6.70 -23.38
N ALA A 225 21.34 6.54 -24.48
CA ALA A 225 20.25 7.43 -24.80
C ALA A 225 19.12 7.36 -23.74
N LEU A 226 18.75 6.17 -23.29
CA LEU A 226 17.77 5.99 -22.22
C LEU A 226 18.23 6.66 -20.92
N VAL A 227 19.49 6.46 -20.49
CA VAL A 227 20.05 7.10 -19.29
C VAL A 227 20.00 8.63 -19.43
N ALA A 228 20.37 9.17 -20.58
CA ALA A 228 20.31 10.61 -20.84
C ALA A 228 18.86 11.14 -20.76
N MET A 229 17.89 10.43 -21.31
CA MET A 229 16.47 10.78 -21.20
C MET A 229 15.97 10.76 -19.75
N LEU A 230 16.25 9.69 -19.01
CA LEU A 230 15.85 9.56 -17.62
C LEU A 230 16.50 10.63 -16.73
N ALA A 231 17.74 11.02 -17.01
CA ALA A 231 18.42 12.09 -16.29
C ALA A 231 17.70 13.44 -16.42
N THR A 232 16.95 13.68 -17.50
CA THR A 232 16.17 14.92 -17.67
C THR A 232 14.93 15.01 -16.81
N LEU A 233 14.50 13.92 -16.17
CA LEU A 233 13.31 13.89 -15.30
C LEU A 233 13.53 14.54 -13.94
N ARG A 234 14.79 14.89 -13.62
CA ARG A 234 15.18 15.60 -12.40
C ARG A 234 16.19 16.68 -12.69
N ASP A 235 16.15 17.76 -11.92
CA ASP A 235 17.23 18.76 -11.91
C ASP A 235 18.43 18.30 -11.08
N THR A 236 19.47 19.12 -11.01
CA THR A 236 20.70 18.83 -10.26
C THR A 236 20.50 18.75 -8.74
N ARG A 237 19.38 19.22 -8.21
CA ARG A 237 18.97 19.11 -6.81
C ARG A 237 18.04 17.95 -6.56
N GLY A 238 17.57 17.26 -7.61
CA GLY A 238 16.67 16.12 -7.51
C GLY A 238 15.18 16.48 -7.55
N ASN A 239 14.81 17.73 -7.84
CA ASN A 239 13.42 18.10 -8.07
C ASN A 239 12.93 17.51 -9.40
N THR A 240 11.68 17.12 -9.47
CA THR A 240 11.04 16.66 -10.71
C THR A 240 10.95 17.78 -11.73
N THR A 241 11.32 17.49 -12.99
CA THR A 241 11.29 18.44 -14.10
C THR A 241 10.24 18.09 -15.16
N VAL A 242 9.35 17.16 -14.86
CA VAL A 242 8.28 16.76 -15.78
C VAL A 242 7.34 17.96 -16.03
N ARG A 243 7.19 18.31 -17.32
CA ARG A 243 6.39 19.46 -17.73
C ARG A 243 4.92 19.29 -17.32
N GLY A 244 4.33 20.31 -16.73
CA GLY A 244 2.93 20.34 -16.30
C GLY A 244 2.73 19.84 -14.86
N LEU A 245 3.77 19.35 -14.18
CA LEU A 245 3.72 19.06 -12.75
C LEU A 245 4.22 20.25 -11.95
N ASP A 246 3.44 20.68 -10.94
CA ASP A 246 3.82 21.74 -10.02
C ASP A 246 4.68 21.16 -8.88
N ASN A 247 5.97 21.51 -8.84
CA ASN A 247 6.89 21.13 -7.79
C ASN A 247 7.25 22.28 -6.82
N THR A 248 6.39 23.31 -6.75
CA THR A 248 6.54 24.44 -5.81
C THR A 248 5.64 24.28 -4.58
N GLN A 249 4.79 23.28 -4.52
CA GLN A 249 3.84 23.06 -3.44
C GLN A 249 4.56 22.87 -2.10
N ALA A 250 3.96 23.47 -1.05
CA ALA A 250 4.42 23.36 0.31
C ALA A 250 3.41 22.57 1.16
N TRP A 251 3.91 21.74 2.05
CA TRP A 251 3.08 20.97 2.98
C TRP A 251 2.66 21.84 4.17
N PRO A 252 1.35 22.06 4.39
CA PRO A 252 0.88 22.93 5.46
C PRO A 252 0.74 22.23 6.83
N GLY A 253 1.01 20.93 6.89
CA GLY A 253 0.74 20.09 8.05
C GLY A 253 1.95 19.85 8.95
N ALA A 254 1.99 18.68 9.59
CA ALA A 254 3.03 18.30 10.53
C ALA A 254 4.43 18.31 9.91
N SER A 255 5.43 18.68 10.72
CA SER A 255 6.84 18.64 10.32
C SER A 255 7.37 17.21 10.28
N TYR A 256 8.34 16.97 9.41
CA TYR A 256 9.12 15.74 9.38
C TYR A 256 10.61 16.13 9.33
N PRO A 257 11.29 16.17 10.50
CA PRO A 257 12.66 16.60 10.57
C PRO A 257 13.60 15.75 9.70
N PRO A 258 14.57 16.36 8.99
CA PRO A 258 15.49 15.63 8.10
C PRO A 258 16.23 14.48 8.78
N GLU A 259 16.66 14.66 10.03
CA GLU A 259 17.38 13.64 10.81
C GLU A 259 16.50 12.41 11.07
N ARG A 260 15.24 12.64 11.40
CA ARG A 260 14.26 11.57 11.59
C ARG A 260 13.99 10.85 10.27
N PHE A 261 13.77 11.60 9.17
CA PHE A 261 13.57 11.02 7.86
C PHE A 261 14.77 10.16 7.43
N ARG A 262 16.01 10.64 7.67
CA ARG A 262 17.22 9.85 7.38
C ARG A 262 17.25 8.53 8.12
N ALA A 263 16.87 8.53 9.40
CA ALA A 263 16.82 7.31 10.21
C ALA A 263 15.72 6.37 9.73
N ASP A 264 14.52 6.89 9.47
CA ASP A 264 13.35 6.11 9.05
C ASP A 264 13.56 5.50 7.64
N ALA A 265 14.21 6.24 6.72
CA ALA A 265 14.48 5.81 5.34
C ALA A 265 15.84 5.08 5.18
N GLY A 266 16.64 4.95 6.23
CA GLY A 266 17.96 4.29 6.17
C GLY A 266 18.97 5.02 5.26
N VAL A 267 18.90 6.36 5.14
CA VAL A 267 19.80 7.12 4.30
C VAL A 267 21.21 7.09 4.86
N LEU A 268 22.17 6.64 4.06
CA LEU A 268 23.58 6.51 4.48
C LEU A 268 24.19 7.87 4.83
N GLU A 269 25.19 7.84 5.72
CA GLU A 269 25.97 9.02 6.07
C GLU A 269 26.63 9.62 4.82
N GLY A 270 26.67 10.95 4.73
CA GLY A 270 27.25 11.67 3.60
C GLY A 270 26.36 11.76 2.35
N VAL A 271 25.25 11.01 2.26
CA VAL A 271 24.30 11.10 1.15
C VAL A 271 23.33 12.26 1.39
N SER A 272 23.19 13.17 0.42
CA SER A 272 22.25 14.29 0.48
C SER A 272 20.80 13.83 0.23
N LEU A 273 19.85 14.48 0.88
CA LEU A 273 18.44 14.35 0.53
C LEU A 273 18.17 15.07 -0.81
N LEU A 274 17.14 14.64 -1.50
CA LEU A 274 16.73 15.20 -2.79
C LEU A 274 15.81 16.41 -2.61
N GLY A 275 15.86 17.31 -3.58
CA GLY A 275 14.97 18.46 -3.68
C GLY A 275 15.42 19.68 -2.85
N ASP A 276 14.69 20.76 -3.01
CA ASP A 276 14.94 22.05 -2.35
C ASP A 276 13.82 22.47 -1.38
N GLY A 277 12.80 21.63 -1.26
CA GLY A 277 11.74 21.77 -0.26
C GLY A 277 12.13 21.14 1.09
N THR A 278 11.27 21.33 2.08
CA THR A 278 11.32 20.54 3.32
C THR A 278 11.03 19.07 3.03
N VAL A 279 11.39 18.17 3.93
CA VAL A 279 11.07 16.73 3.77
C VAL A 279 9.56 16.51 3.56
N PRO A 280 8.65 17.13 4.33
CA PRO A 280 7.22 17.04 4.07
C PRO A 280 6.79 17.54 2.68
N ASP A 281 7.38 18.64 2.20
CA ASP A 281 7.08 19.13 0.85
C ASP A 281 7.42 18.07 -0.19
N MET A 282 8.60 17.48 -0.10
CA MET A 282 9.08 16.48 -1.06
C MET A 282 8.33 15.16 -0.99
N VAL A 283 7.93 14.72 0.21
CA VAL A 283 7.29 13.42 0.42
C VAL A 283 5.76 13.49 0.21
N TRP A 284 5.11 14.57 0.65
CA TRP A 284 3.64 14.61 0.74
C TRP A 284 2.95 15.62 -0.19
N SER A 285 3.66 16.61 -0.74
CA SER A 285 3.04 17.65 -1.57
C SER A 285 3.53 17.67 -2.99
N ARG A 286 4.82 17.46 -3.23
CA ARG A 286 5.43 17.62 -4.55
C ARG A 286 5.39 16.33 -5.36
N PRO A 287 5.36 16.41 -6.70
CA PRO A 287 5.50 15.24 -7.55
C PRO A 287 6.89 14.62 -7.38
N ALA A 288 6.95 13.30 -7.44
CA ALA A 288 8.19 12.53 -7.40
C ALA A 288 8.25 11.59 -8.60
N VAL A 289 9.45 11.37 -9.14
CA VAL A 289 9.73 10.39 -10.17
C VAL A 289 10.69 9.36 -9.59
N THR A 290 10.31 8.08 -9.64
CA THR A 290 11.16 6.96 -9.20
C THR A 290 11.38 6.00 -10.36
N ILE A 291 12.63 5.63 -10.62
CA ILE A 291 12.97 4.60 -11.60
C ILE A 291 12.96 3.27 -10.85
N LEU A 292 11.95 2.44 -11.14
CA LEU A 292 11.70 1.20 -10.42
C LEU A 292 12.54 0.02 -10.94
N GLY A 293 13.06 0.12 -12.16
CA GLY A 293 13.89 -0.92 -12.72
C GLY A 293 14.21 -0.75 -14.20
N TRP A 294 15.08 -1.58 -14.70
CA TRP A 294 15.43 -1.71 -16.10
C TRP A 294 15.49 -3.20 -16.51
N GLY A 295 15.28 -3.52 -17.77
CA GLY A 295 15.32 -4.90 -18.26
C GLY A 295 16.09 -5.03 -19.57
N LYS A 296 16.39 -6.29 -19.99
CA LYS A 296 17.16 -6.64 -21.18
C LYS A 296 16.67 -6.04 -22.51
N ALA A 297 15.48 -5.46 -22.53
CA ALA A 297 14.91 -4.81 -23.74
C ALA A 297 15.01 -3.27 -23.63
N ALA A 298 15.99 -2.72 -22.89
CA ALA A 298 16.11 -1.29 -22.63
C ALA A 298 14.80 -0.63 -22.13
N ARG A 299 13.99 -1.39 -21.39
CA ARG A 299 12.72 -0.92 -20.81
C ARG A 299 12.93 -0.56 -19.35
N SER A 300 12.62 0.68 -18.99
CA SER A 300 12.58 1.15 -17.61
C SER A 300 11.15 1.40 -17.18
N ARG A 301 10.81 1.09 -15.95
CA ARG A 301 9.57 1.54 -15.33
C ARG A 301 9.85 2.82 -14.57
N CYS A 302 9.04 3.83 -14.79
CA CYS A 302 9.12 5.09 -14.08
C CYS A 302 7.74 5.38 -13.47
N ALA A 303 7.69 5.57 -12.16
CA ALA A 303 6.47 5.99 -11.46
C ALA A 303 6.52 7.50 -11.22
N ALA A 304 5.50 8.22 -11.65
CA ALA A 304 5.31 9.63 -11.34
C ALA A 304 4.11 9.77 -10.41
N CYS A 305 4.31 10.40 -9.25
CA CYS A 305 3.24 10.67 -8.29
C CYS A 305 2.90 12.15 -8.30
N SER A 306 1.62 12.49 -8.38
CA SER A 306 1.11 13.86 -8.31
C SER A 306 -0.07 13.94 -7.33
N PRO A 307 -0.21 15.01 -6.57
CA PRO A 307 -1.40 15.17 -5.72
C PRO A 307 -2.66 15.28 -6.59
N THR A 308 -3.70 14.57 -6.19
CA THR A 308 -5.01 14.71 -6.82
C THR A 308 -5.53 16.13 -6.58
N PRO A 309 -5.98 16.89 -7.60
CA PRO A 309 -6.55 18.20 -7.36
C PRO A 309 -7.80 18.05 -6.49
N THR A 310 -7.83 18.72 -5.35
CA THR A 310 -9.02 18.84 -4.52
C THR A 310 -10.12 19.48 -5.35
N ARG A 311 -11.20 18.75 -5.63
CA ARG A 311 -12.44 19.37 -6.16
C ARG A 311 -12.93 20.37 -5.11
N THR A 312 -12.80 21.64 -5.39
CA THR A 312 -13.59 22.66 -4.70
C THR A 312 -15.07 22.36 -4.95
N PRO A 313 -15.93 22.30 -3.91
CA PRO A 313 -17.36 22.21 -4.13
C PRO A 313 -17.79 23.45 -4.92
N SER A 314 -18.37 23.24 -6.09
CA SER A 314 -19.05 24.30 -6.83
C SER A 314 -20.24 24.75 -5.99
N SER A 315 -20.17 25.99 -5.51
CA SER A 315 -21.34 26.68 -4.96
C SER A 315 -22.39 26.86 -6.06
N SER A 316 -23.48 26.19 -5.92
CA SER A 316 -24.75 26.49 -6.53
C SER A 316 -25.86 26.24 -5.55
#